data_18b3ce1b78e62bc666f750b7d09061b2
#
_entry.id   18b3ce1b78e62bc666f750b7d09061b2
#
_cell.length_a   1.000
_cell.length_b   1.000
_cell.length_c   1.000
_cell.angle_alpha   90.00
_cell.angle_beta   90.00
_cell.angle_gamma   90.00
#
_symmetry.space_group_name_H-M   'P 1'
#
loop_
_entity.id
_entity.type
_entity.pdbx_description
1 polymer ?
#
loop_
_entity_poly.entity_id
_entity_poly.type
_entity_poly.pdbx_seq_one_letter_code
_entity_poly.pdbx_strand_id
1 'polypeptide(L)'
;MVREDIQKLVTEATAIRKRAYCPYSNFSVGAALLTEDDSRVFTGCNIENSTLAPSICAERAAISKAVCDGYIKFTKVAVVAHQQEFTAPCGVCRQTLNEFCSSNGDMEIYLSRPTLDKVLCTKLSQILPLSFVSYKKDNVAT
;
A
#
# COMPACT_ATOMS: atom_id res chain seq x y z
N MET A 1 -9.08 -5.57 20.22
CA MET A 1 -7.75 -4.91 20.35
C MET A 1 -6.96 -5.20 19.08
N VAL A 2 -6.37 -4.17 18.48
CA VAL A 2 -5.55 -4.32 17.26
C VAL A 2 -4.19 -4.88 17.66
N ARG A 3 -3.66 -5.86 16.89
CA ARG A 3 -2.33 -6.43 17.14
C ARG A 3 -1.25 -5.33 17.06
N GLU A 4 -0.21 -5.48 17.86
CA GLU A 4 0.87 -4.49 17.99
C GLU A 4 1.59 -4.21 16.65
N ASP A 5 1.82 -5.26 15.85
CA ASP A 5 2.45 -5.15 14.52
C ASP A 5 1.61 -4.32 13.54
N ILE A 6 0.30 -4.49 13.57
CA ILE A 6 -0.66 -3.71 12.76
C ILE A 6 -0.67 -2.26 13.24
N GLN A 7 -0.73 -2.05 14.54
CA GLN A 7 -0.74 -0.72 15.14
C GLN A 7 0.52 0.07 14.77
N LYS A 8 1.67 -0.57 14.77
CA LYS A 8 2.94 0.03 14.33
C LYS A 8 2.87 0.49 12.88
N LEU A 9 2.43 -0.38 11.96
CA LEU A 9 2.30 -0.01 10.54
C LEU A 9 1.33 1.14 10.32
N VAL A 10 0.18 1.12 10.98
CA VAL A 10 -0.83 2.18 10.89
C VAL A 10 -0.28 3.50 11.44
N THR A 11 0.50 3.44 12.52
CA THR A 11 1.15 4.62 13.10
C THR A 11 2.17 5.23 12.11
N GLU A 12 3.00 4.41 11.47
CA GLU A 12 3.95 4.86 10.46
C GLU A 12 3.24 5.48 9.24
N ALA A 13 2.18 4.86 8.76
CA ALA A 13 1.36 5.41 7.67
C ALA A 13 0.71 6.74 8.06
N THR A 14 0.23 6.86 9.28
CA THR A 14 -0.36 8.10 9.80
C THR A 14 0.67 9.21 9.87
N ALA A 15 1.88 8.91 10.30
CA ALA A 15 2.96 9.90 10.41
C ALA A 15 3.37 10.44 9.03
N ILE A 16 3.60 9.56 8.04
CA ILE A 16 4.01 9.99 6.69
C ILE A 16 2.91 10.74 5.94
N ARG A 17 1.64 10.45 6.23
CA ARG A 17 0.49 11.15 5.66
C ARG A 17 0.59 12.67 5.79
N LYS A 18 1.18 13.17 6.86
CA LYS A 18 1.36 14.60 7.10
C LYS A 18 2.27 15.29 6.09
N ARG A 19 3.07 14.53 5.33
CA ARG A 19 3.97 15.03 4.30
C ARG A 19 3.37 14.95 2.89
N ALA A 20 2.13 14.51 2.75
CA ALA A 20 1.48 14.40 1.45
C ALA A 20 1.49 15.75 0.72
N TYR A 21 1.84 15.70 -0.56
CA TYR A 21 1.74 16.84 -1.45
C TYR A 21 0.44 16.72 -2.26
N CYS A 22 -0.62 17.35 -1.77
CA CYS A 22 -1.96 17.24 -2.36
C CYS A 22 -2.70 18.60 -2.42
N PRO A 23 -2.09 19.62 -3.08
CA PRO A 23 -2.67 20.96 -3.12
C PRO A 23 -3.95 21.06 -3.94
N TYR A 24 -4.21 20.08 -4.81
CA TYR A 24 -5.39 20.09 -5.70
C TYR A 24 -6.60 19.43 -5.04
N SER A 25 -6.40 18.27 -4.41
CA SER A 25 -7.50 17.52 -3.78
C SER A 25 -7.70 17.81 -2.29
N ASN A 26 -6.67 18.25 -1.61
CA ASN A 26 -6.60 18.31 -0.14
C ASN A 26 -6.86 16.96 0.54
N PHE A 27 -6.72 15.85 -0.21
CA PHE A 27 -6.93 14.51 0.28
C PHE A 27 -5.59 13.82 0.50
N SER A 28 -5.10 13.85 1.74
CA SER A 28 -3.81 13.28 2.11
C SER A 28 -3.93 11.81 2.50
N VAL A 29 -3.04 11.00 1.93
CA VAL A 29 -2.96 9.56 2.16
C VAL A 29 -1.54 9.20 2.58
N GLY A 30 -1.42 8.31 3.57
CA GLY A 30 -0.16 7.70 3.97
C GLY A 30 -0.22 6.19 3.82
N ALA A 31 0.90 5.59 3.47
CA ALA A 31 1.04 4.13 3.37
C ALA A 31 2.32 3.66 4.04
N ALA A 32 2.28 2.45 4.58
CA ALA A 32 3.45 1.78 5.16
C ALA A 32 3.46 0.32 4.71
N LEU A 33 4.61 -0.11 4.16
CA LEU A 33 4.85 -1.45 3.65
C LEU A 33 5.83 -2.18 4.57
N LEU A 34 5.52 -3.44 4.90
CA LEU A 34 6.43 -4.31 5.64
C LEU A 34 7.09 -5.30 4.67
N THR A 35 8.42 -5.38 4.71
CA THR A 35 9.20 -6.35 3.92
C THR A 35 8.92 -7.78 4.36
N GLU A 36 9.12 -8.76 3.44
CA GLU A 36 8.86 -10.17 3.70
C GLU A 36 9.67 -10.74 4.87
N ASP A 37 10.90 -10.23 5.07
CA ASP A 37 11.79 -10.63 6.17
C ASP A 37 11.48 -9.89 7.49
N ASP A 38 10.43 -9.10 7.54
CA ASP A 38 10.03 -8.27 8.70
C ASP A 38 11.09 -7.23 9.15
N SER A 39 12.14 -7.01 8.36
CA SER A 39 13.28 -6.16 8.78
C SER A 39 13.05 -4.66 8.56
N ARG A 40 12.21 -4.28 7.59
CA ARG A 40 12.07 -2.89 7.18
C ARG A 40 10.61 -2.51 6.95
N VAL A 41 10.30 -1.27 7.30
CA VAL A 41 9.06 -0.59 6.94
C VAL A 41 9.39 0.55 5.99
N PHE A 42 8.74 0.57 4.82
CA PHE A 42 8.84 1.67 3.86
C PHE A 42 7.55 2.46 3.85
N THR A 43 7.65 3.77 3.98
CA THR A 43 6.48 4.66 4.00
C THR A 43 6.40 5.50 2.74
N GLY A 44 5.19 5.91 2.40
CA GLY A 44 4.93 6.81 1.28
C GLY A 44 3.70 7.67 1.54
N CYS A 45 3.62 8.79 0.89
CA CYS A 45 2.44 9.66 0.87
C CYS A 45 2.08 9.98 -0.59
N ASN A 46 0.83 10.42 -0.82
CA ASN A 46 0.44 10.81 -2.17
C ASN A 46 1.13 12.12 -2.58
N ILE A 47 1.48 12.18 -3.86
CA ILE A 47 2.18 13.30 -4.47
C ILE A 47 1.44 13.66 -5.75
N GLU A 48 0.74 14.77 -5.73
CA GLU A 48 -0.05 15.24 -6.86
C GLU A 48 0.76 16.05 -7.84
N ASN A 49 0.26 16.17 -9.04
CA ASN A 49 0.82 17.00 -10.10
C ASN A 49 -0.28 17.84 -10.73
N SER A 50 0.07 19.03 -11.20
CA SER A 50 -0.88 19.94 -11.85
C SER A 50 -1.58 19.34 -13.08
N THR A 51 -0.93 18.40 -13.77
CA THR A 51 -1.49 17.69 -14.92
C THR A 51 -2.25 16.43 -14.55
N LEU A 52 -2.36 16.09 -13.26
CA LEU A 52 -3.01 14.92 -12.64
C LEU A 52 -2.39 13.58 -13.04
N ALA A 53 -2.18 13.30 -14.31
CA ALA A 53 -1.67 11.99 -14.78
C ALA A 53 -0.36 11.53 -14.12
N PRO A 54 0.66 12.39 -13.89
CA PRO A 54 1.88 11.99 -13.18
C PRO A 54 1.70 11.84 -11.66
N SER A 55 0.54 12.14 -11.11
CA SER A 55 0.27 11.98 -9.68
C SER A 55 0.54 10.54 -9.23
N ILE A 56 1.11 10.39 -8.03
CA ILE A 56 1.44 9.08 -7.47
C ILE A 56 0.69 8.88 -6.15
N CYS A 57 0.09 7.71 -5.99
CA CYS A 57 -0.55 7.32 -4.73
C CYS A 57 0.49 6.95 -3.67
N ALA A 58 0.09 7.04 -2.40
CA ALA A 58 0.96 6.75 -1.25
C ALA A 58 1.58 5.36 -1.32
N GLU A 59 0.80 4.35 -1.71
CA GLU A 59 1.24 2.96 -1.82
C GLU A 59 2.36 2.82 -2.85
N ARG A 60 2.20 3.44 -4.03
CA ARG A 60 3.22 3.39 -5.09
C ARG A 60 4.47 4.19 -4.71
N ALA A 61 4.33 5.28 -3.96
CA ALA A 61 5.47 6.02 -3.43
C ALA A 61 6.29 5.15 -2.46
N ALA A 62 5.62 4.41 -1.57
CA ALA A 62 6.28 3.49 -0.64
C ALA A 62 6.99 2.35 -1.40
N ILE A 63 6.34 1.75 -2.39
CA ILE A 63 6.93 0.69 -3.23
C ILE A 63 8.17 1.21 -3.96
N SER A 64 8.10 2.41 -4.54
CA SER A 64 9.23 3.00 -5.26
C SER A 64 10.46 3.15 -4.37
N LYS A 65 10.29 3.62 -3.14
CA LYS A 65 11.40 3.72 -2.18
C LYS A 65 11.96 2.35 -1.82
N ALA A 66 11.09 1.38 -1.57
CA ALA A 66 11.49 0.03 -1.19
C ALA A 66 12.30 -0.65 -2.30
N VAL A 67 11.81 -0.59 -3.54
CA VAL A 67 12.50 -1.18 -4.70
C VAL A 67 13.86 -0.52 -4.93
N CYS A 68 13.95 0.80 -4.78
CA CYS A 68 15.22 1.52 -4.87
C CYS A 68 16.22 1.08 -3.81
N ASP A 69 15.76 0.63 -2.65
CA ASP A 69 16.59 0.10 -1.57
C ASP A 69 16.85 -1.42 -1.69
N GLY A 70 16.39 -2.07 -2.75
CA GLY A 70 16.62 -3.48 -3.03
C GLY A 70 15.58 -4.45 -2.47
N TYR A 71 14.45 -3.97 -1.98
CA TYR A 71 13.37 -4.81 -1.43
C TYR A 71 12.22 -4.92 -2.42
N ILE A 72 11.88 -6.16 -2.78
CA ILE A 72 10.88 -6.46 -3.83
C ILE A 72 9.78 -7.42 -3.36
N LYS A 73 9.73 -7.78 -2.09
CA LYS A 73 8.71 -8.68 -1.53
C LYS A 73 8.16 -8.12 -0.22
N PHE A 74 6.85 -8.03 -0.15
CA PHE A 74 6.14 -7.43 0.99
C PHE A 74 5.00 -8.34 1.45
N THR A 75 4.76 -8.35 2.76
CA THR A 75 3.69 -9.17 3.38
C THR A 75 2.49 -8.35 3.82
N LYS A 76 2.70 -7.08 4.15
CA LYS A 76 1.67 -6.23 4.74
C LYS A 76 1.78 -4.81 4.23
N VAL A 77 0.63 -4.17 4.05
CA VAL A 77 0.52 -2.73 3.79
C VAL A 77 -0.57 -2.11 4.64
N ALA A 78 -0.26 -0.98 5.26
CA ALA A 78 -1.24 -0.14 5.91
C ALA A 78 -1.50 1.12 5.06
N VAL A 79 -2.75 1.51 4.92
CA VAL A 79 -3.16 2.74 4.21
C VAL A 79 -4.04 3.55 5.14
N VAL A 80 -3.68 4.83 5.30
CA VAL A 80 -4.39 5.76 6.20
C VAL A 80 -4.83 6.99 5.43
N ALA A 81 -6.11 7.25 5.46
CA ALA A 81 -6.72 8.46 4.90
C ALA A 81 -7.91 8.91 5.75
N HIS A 82 -8.20 10.21 5.71
CA HIS A 82 -9.32 10.77 6.46
C HIS A 82 -10.58 10.79 5.60
N GLN A 83 -11.39 9.75 5.74
CA GLN A 83 -12.71 9.65 5.13
C GLN A 83 -13.71 9.08 6.14
N GLN A 84 -14.98 9.26 5.86
CA GLN A 84 -16.07 8.65 6.63
C GLN A 84 -15.98 7.12 6.52
N GLU A 85 -15.77 6.60 5.31
CA GLU A 85 -15.51 5.20 5.04
C GLU A 85 -14.00 4.92 4.98
N PHE A 86 -13.61 3.64 5.04
CA PHE A 86 -12.22 3.25 4.85
C PHE A 86 -11.79 3.47 3.39
N THR A 87 -10.60 4.02 3.20
CA THR A 87 -10.03 4.25 1.87
C THR A 87 -9.21 3.04 1.44
N ALA A 88 -9.74 2.27 0.49
CA ALA A 88 -9.00 1.16 -0.09
C ALA A 88 -8.02 1.66 -1.18
N PRO A 89 -6.93 0.92 -1.46
CA PRO A 89 -6.06 1.21 -2.59
C PRO A 89 -6.83 1.26 -3.91
N CYS A 90 -6.49 2.19 -4.78
CA CYS A 90 -7.05 2.25 -6.13
C CYS A 90 -6.62 1.03 -6.96
N GLY A 91 -7.26 0.81 -8.12
CA GLY A 91 -6.95 -0.34 -8.97
C GLY A 91 -5.50 -0.41 -9.44
N VAL A 92 -4.90 0.73 -9.76
CA VAL A 92 -3.47 0.82 -10.14
C VAL A 92 -2.58 0.38 -8.99
N CYS A 93 -2.87 0.82 -7.76
CA CYS A 93 -2.11 0.42 -6.58
C CYS A 93 -2.30 -1.07 -6.26
N ARG A 94 -3.51 -1.61 -6.40
CA ARG A 94 -3.76 -3.05 -6.20
C ARG A 94 -2.93 -3.88 -7.16
N GLN A 95 -2.90 -3.53 -8.43
CA GLN A 95 -2.09 -4.22 -9.44
C GLN A 95 -0.59 -4.07 -9.15
N THR A 96 -0.14 -2.88 -8.73
CA THR A 96 1.27 -2.64 -8.37
C THR A 96 1.67 -3.47 -7.16
N LEU A 97 0.83 -3.51 -6.12
CA LEU A 97 1.07 -4.34 -4.92
C LEU A 97 1.14 -5.82 -5.28
N ASN A 98 0.33 -6.27 -6.25
CA ASN A 98 0.31 -7.67 -6.68
C ASN A 98 1.64 -8.14 -7.24
N GLU A 99 2.39 -7.30 -7.93
CA GLU A 99 3.73 -7.61 -8.46
C GLU A 99 4.72 -7.94 -7.35
N PHE A 100 4.58 -7.28 -6.20
CA PHE A 100 5.52 -7.35 -5.09
C PHE A 100 4.97 -8.11 -3.87
N CYS A 101 3.96 -8.95 -4.07
CA CYS A 101 3.47 -9.84 -3.02
C CYS A 101 4.57 -10.79 -2.53
N SER A 102 4.45 -11.20 -1.27
CA SER A 102 5.35 -12.18 -0.67
C SER A 102 5.35 -13.52 -1.41
N SER A 103 6.30 -14.38 -1.06
CA SER A 103 6.47 -15.69 -1.70
C SER A 103 5.25 -16.61 -1.55
N ASN A 104 4.38 -16.38 -0.55
CA ASN A 104 3.11 -17.10 -0.41
C ASN A 104 1.99 -16.58 -1.36
N GLY A 105 2.25 -15.53 -2.14
CA GLY A 105 1.36 -15.02 -3.17
C GLY A 105 0.24 -14.11 -2.70
N ASP A 106 0.23 -13.65 -1.45
CA ASP A 106 -0.78 -12.75 -0.93
C ASP A 106 -0.17 -11.65 -0.04
N MET A 107 -0.97 -10.65 0.30
CA MET A 107 -0.57 -9.52 1.13
C MET A 107 -1.73 -9.12 2.04
N GLU A 108 -1.45 -8.95 3.32
CA GLU A 108 -2.42 -8.40 4.26
C GLU A 108 -2.52 -6.87 4.09
N ILE A 109 -3.74 -6.36 4.08
CA ILE A 109 -4.04 -4.94 3.89
C ILE A 109 -4.80 -4.42 5.08
N TYR A 110 -4.31 -3.33 5.66
CA TYR A 110 -4.90 -2.67 6.82
C TYR A 110 -5.30 -1.26 6.43
N LEU A 111 -6.59 -0.97 6.52
CA LEU A 111 -7.15 0.34 6.20
C LEU A 111 -7.57 1.02 7.50
N SER A 112 -7.12 2.24 7.70
CA SER A 112 -7.42 2.99 8.91
C SER A 112 -7.68 4.47 8.62
N ARG A 113 -8.24 5.13 9.62
CA ARG A 113 -8.36 6.59 9.67
C ARG A 113 -7.30 7.14 10.62
N PRO A 114 -6.94 8.43 10.50
CA PRO A 114 -5.94 9.03 11.39
C PRO A 114 -6.29 8.97 12.88
N THR A 115 -7.57 8.81 13.19
CA THR A 115 -8.06 8.67 14.58
C THR A 115 -7.68 7.33 15.22
N LEU A 116 -7.26 6.35 14.42
CA LEU A 116 -6.85 5.00 14.86
C LEU A 116 -7.93 4.26 15.66
N ASP A 117 -9.18 4.67 15.53
CA ASP A 117 -10.31 4.09 16.26
C ASP A 117 -10.69 2.70 15.77
N LYS A 118 -10.50 2.44 14.49
CA LYS A 118 -10.80 1.16 13.84
C LYS A 118 -9.81 0.87 12.72
N VAL A 119 -9.51 -0.40 12.52
CA VAL A 119 -8.72 -0.90 11.40
C VAL A 119 -9.51 -1.98 10.68
N LEU A 120 -9.73 -1.81 9.39
CA LEU A 120 -10.29 -2.84 8.54
C LEU A 120 -9.16 -3.69 7.99
N CYS A 121 -9.21 -5.00 8.27
CA CYS A 121 -8.22 -5.96 7.79
C CYS A 121 -8.79 -6.76 6.61
N THR A 122 -8.05 -6.80 5.52
CA THR A 122 -8.40 -7.59 4.33
C THR A 122 -7.12 -8.15 3.70
N LYS A 123 -7.25 -8.80 2.56
CA LYS A 123 -6.13 -9.33 1.79
C LYS A 123 -6.20 -8.83 0.35
N LEU A 124 -5.06 -8.75 -0.29
CA LEU A 124 -5.00 -8.33 -1.69
C LEU A 124 -5.82 -9.25 -2.60
N SER A 125 -5.79 -10.55 -2.36
CA SER A 125 -6.60 -11.53 -3.09
C SER A 125 -8.11 -11.28 -3.01
N GLN A 126 -8.58 -10.64 -1.95
CA GLN A 126 -10.00 -10.32 -1.77
C GLN A 126 -10.42 -9.05 -2.53
N ILE A 127 -9.50 -8.10 -2.70
CA ILE A 127 -9.79 -6.82 -3.37
C ILE A 127 -9.23 -6.75 -4.80
N LEU A 128 -8.49 -7.76 -5.23
CA LEU A 128 -8.01 -7.95 -6.60
C LEU A 128 -8.18 -9.42 -6.99
N PRO A 129 -9.41 -9.95 -7.06
CA PRO A 129 -9.65 -11.34 -7.47
C PRO A 129 -9.31 -11.54 -8.94
N LEU A 130 -8.85 -12.75 -9.29
CA LEU A 130 -8.45 -13.09 -10.68
C LEU A 130 -7.47 -12.07 -11.26
N SER A 131 -6.47 -11.70 -10.47
CA SER A 131 -5.51 -10.67 -10.83
C SER A 131 -4.66 -11.08 -12.03
N PHE A 132 -4.24 -10.08 -12.82
CA PHE A 132 -3.22 -10.29 -13.83
C PHE A 132 -1.89 -10.62 -13.16
N VAL A 133 -1.24 -11.71 -13.59
CA VAL A 133 0.09 -12.10 -13.16
C VAL A 133 1.04 -12.06 -14.35
N SER A 134 2.32 -11.83 -14.08
CA SER A 134 3.31 -11.73 -15.14
C SER A 134 3.33 -12.97 -16.01
N TYR A 135 3.49 -12.74 -17.30
CA TYR A 135 3.63 -13.78 -18.29
C TYR A 135 4.99 -14.48 -18.13
N LYS A 136 4.99 -15.70 -17.65
CA LYS A 136 6.21 -16.52 -17.60
C LYS A 136 6.21 -17.48 -18.79
N LYS A 137 7.32 -17.54 -19.52
CA LYS A 137 7.48 -18.47 -20.65
C LYS A 137 7.15 -19.93 -20.30
N ASP A 138 7.40 -20.28 -19.04
CA ASP A 138 7.22 -21.67 -18.55
C ASP A 138 5.74 -22.03 -18.27
N ASN A 139 4.83 -21.06 -18.34
CA ASN A 139 3.39 -21.26 -18.13
C ASN A 139 2.59 -21.28 -19.45
N VAL A 140 3.26 -21.23 -20.59
CA VAL A 140 2.60 -21.41 -21.89
C VAL A 140 2.42 -22.90 -22.10
N ALA A 141 1.21 -23.39 -21.86
CA ALA A 141 0.82 -24.71 -22.38
C ALA A 141 0.91 -24.64 -23.90
N THR A 142 1.87 -25.33 -24.46
CA THR A 142 1.96 -25.57 -25.89
C THR A 142 0.87 -26.55 -26.31
#